data_04400971cdbb3defbc7da3c0de457117
#
_entry.id   04400971cdbb3defbc7da3c0de457117
#
_cell.length_a   1.000
_cell.length_b   1.000
_cell.length_c   1.000
_cell.angle_alpha   90.00
_cell.angle_beta   90.00
_cell.angle_gamma   90.00
#
_symmetry.space_group_name_H-M   'P 1'
#
loop_
_entity.id
_entity.type
_entity.pdbx_description
1 polymer ?
#
loop_
_entity_poly.entity_id
_entity_poly.type
_entity_poly.pdbx_seq_one_letter_code
_entity_poly.pdbx_strand_id
1 'polypeptide(L)'
;MATINKKPNLQGLTDKYVTEYLRCRSDFDYFCRNYILIEVPGKDIKLNPYGKQVELVNLVEEKHYVLVLKSRQIGISTIIQAYSAWLTVFFDNAVIGIISKDGKEATDFARAVRGMVEKLPEWMKPPKGPLGRGFSKRTEQSFILTNGSKVFASPVNPNAPDKTLRGKALTFLVIDEAAFVHHIDTAWTSMVPALSTNQMQAKKAGVPYGTVVLSTPNKTVGVGEWYFKRYMSAVSRDDIFEPFVIHWKSIPELADDADWYKTQCALFDYDERKIAQELELKFLPAEGSFFEPETVEKVQDAIQEPIEKTRLFNGEIWRFAVPIPNRYYIMGVDTAPEHGEDKSAITVWDYETMEQVAEYKGKCKVLDFVKVVKVLASQYPGLIVVESNSYGNQVVEQLNFSEFGFMIYKEKRGKQTLLPGLSTNSKTRPLMIDALYSYITQYPECVKSERLALEIAGLVTKTSGRVEADSGCHDDLVLATSVVMYVRKYDPPMLIGTQEYTQISSEMSDIIGTNAGIGNMDKVSNEGIMRHVKENIGEMGGFVDILSLYDHK
;
A
#
# COMPACT_ATOMS: atom_id res chain seq x y z
N MET A 1 21.84 -8.86 -12.05
CA MET A 1 23.10 -8.90 -11.30
C MET A 1 23.92 -7.66 -11.65
N ALA A 2 23.88 -6.61 -10.82
CA ALA A 2 24.69 -5.42 -11.01
C ALA A 2 26.13 -5.74 -10.61
N THR A 3 27.07 -5.54 -11.52
CA THR A 3 28.50 -5.76 -11.33
C THR A 3 29.02 -4.83 -10.23
N ILE A 4 29.31 -5.36 -9.06
CA ILE A 4 29.89 -4.64 -7.92
C ILE A 4 31.34 -4.28 -8.29
N ASN A 5 31.57 -3.08 -8.83
CA ASN A 5 32.82 -2.68 -9.48
C ASN A 5 33.76 -1.81 -8.63
N LYS A 6 33.78 -1.95 -7.32
CA LYS A 6 34.94 -1.50 -6.51
C LYS A 6 35.28 -2.56 -5.48
N LYS A 7 36.45 -3.17 -5.64
CA LYS A 7 37.00 -4.06 -4.60
C LYS A 7 37.21 -3.22 -3.33
N PRO A 8 36.69 -3.68 -2.17
CA PRO A 8 36.94 -3.01 -0.90
C PRO A 8 38.45 -2.97 -0.64
N ASN A 9 38.92 -1.91 0.07
CA ASN A 9 40.32 -1.85 0.45
C ASN A 9 40.59 -2.84 1.60
N LEU A 10 40.97 -4.06 1.23
CA LEU A 10 41.22 -5.20 2.13
C LEU A 10 42.71 -5.41 2.38
N GLN A 11 43.56 -4.39 2.10
CA GLN A 11 45.00 -4.48 2.33
C GLN A 11 45.33 -4.79 3.80
N GLY A 12 46.14 -5.83 4.02
CA GLY A 12 46.58 -6.24 5.35
C GLY A 12 45.65 -7.22 6.09
N LEU A 13 44.57 -7.68 5.46
CA LEU A 13 43.74 -8.77 5.99
C LEU A 13 44.23 -10.12 5.49
N THR A 14 44.11 -11.15 6.33
CA THR A 14 44.35 -12.54 5.91
C THR A 14 43.19 -13.03 5.04
N ASP A 15 43.42 -14.05 4.19
CA ASP A 15 42.40 -14.60 3.29
C ASP A 15 41.09 -14.99 4.01
N LYS A 16 41.22 -15.49 5.25
CA LYS A 16 40.07 -15.82 6.09
C LYS A 16 39.20 -14.58 6.38
N TYR A 17 39.78 -13.47 6.76
CA TYR A 17 39.04 -12.24 7.03
C TYR A 17 38.53 -11.57 5.77
N VAL A 18 39.22 -11.72 4.63
CA VAL A 18 38.73 -11.24 3.33
C VAL A 18 37.47 -12.01 2.94
N THR A 19 37.46 -13.33 3.04
CA THR A 19 36.31 -14.17 2.73
C THR A 19 35.11 -13.82 3.61
N GLU A 20 35.36 -13.67 4.92
CA GLU A 20 34.30 -13.32 5.90
C GLU A 20 33.76 -11.91 5.68
N TYR A 21 34.61 -10.94 5.35
CA TYR A 21 34.19 -9.58 5.01
C TYR A 21 33.29 -9.57 3.76
N LEU A 22 33.67 -10.31 2.73
CA LEU A 22 32.88 -10.40 1.50
C LEU A 22 31.53 -11.08 1.73
N ARG A 23 31.49 -12.11 2.59
CA ARG A 23 30.25 -12.76 2.99
C ARG A 23 29.31 -11.80 3.73
N CYS A 24 29.82 -11.10 4.74
CA CYS A 24 29.05 -10.09 5.47
C CYS A 24 28.57 -8.95 4.58
N ARG A 25 29.37 -8.56 3.57
CA ARG A 25 28.98 -7.52 2.61
C ARG A 25 27.86 -7.97 1.68
N SER A 26 27.80 -9.24 1.32
CA SER A 26 26.81 -9.78 0.37
C SER A 26 25.56 -10.32 1.06
N ASP A 27 25.59 -10.53 2.37
CA ASP A 27 24.51 -11.14 3.14
C ASP A 27 24.29 -10.36 4.44
N PHE A 28 23.29 -9.50 4.43
CA PHE A 28 22.93 -8.67 5.57
C PHE A 28 22.42 -9.51 6.76
N ASP A 29 21.61 -10.55 6.52
CA ASP A 29 21.09 -11.40 7.61
C ASP A 29 22.22 -12.15 8.31
N TYR A 30 23.15 -12.70 7.52
CA TYR A 30 24.36 -13.31 8.05
C TYR A 30 25.18 -12.33 8.90
N PHE A 31 25.38 -11.11 8.40
CA PHE A 31 26.09 -10.06 9.13
C PHE A 31 25.42 -9.74 10.48
N CYS A 32 24.10 -9.55 10.48
CA CYS A 32 23.35 -9.26 11.70
C CYS A 32 23.51 -10.35 12.75
N ARG A 33 23.27 -11.60 12.39
CA ARG A 33 23.29 -12.74 13.33
C ARG A 33 24.67 -13.01 13.91
N ASN A 34 25.73 -12.63 13.20
CA ASN A 34 27.09 -12.94 13.64
C ASN A 34 27.80 -11.76 14.30
N TYR A 35 27.52 -10.51 13.89
CA TYR A 35 28.36 -9.37 14.25
C TYR A 35 27.64 -8.17 14.87
N ILE A 36 26.33 -8.01 14.65
CA ILE A 36 25.61 -6.90 15.26
C ILE A 36 25.26 -7.20 16.71
N LEU A 37 25.71 -6.29 17.59
CA LEU A 37 25.35 -6.29 19.00
C LEU A 37 24.40 -5.14 19.30
N ILE A 38 23.31 -5.43 20.00
CA ILE A 38 22.35 -4.45 20.51
C ILE A 38 22.42 -4.40 22.04
N GLU A 39 22.25 -3.21 22.59
CA GLU A 39 22.24 -2.98 24.04
C GLU A 39 20.86 -3.35 24.59
N VAL A 40 20.85 -4.24 25.58
CA VAL A 40 19.69 -4.51 26.42
C VAL A 40 20.08 -4.26 27.88
N PRO A 41 19.13 -4.05 28.80
CA PRO A 41 19.48 -3.83 30.20
C PRO A 41 20.46 -4.87 30.74
N GLY A 42 21.63 -4.40 31.17
CA GLY A 42 22.67 -5.22 31.80
C GLY A 42 23.64 -5.96 30.87
N LYS A 43 23.41 -6.00 29.54
CA LYS A 43 24.32 -6.69 28.61
C LYS A 43 24.13 -6.30 27.14
N ASP A 44 25.12 -6.64 26.35
CA ASP A 44 24.99 -6.66 24.89
C ASP A 44 24.53 -8.08 24.43
N ILE A 45 23.61 -8.11 23.49
CA ILE A 45 23.17 -9.35 22.86
C ILE A 45 23.33 -9.28 21.35
N LYS A 46 23.51 -10.42 20.70
CA LYS A 46 23.50 -10.49 19.23
C LYS A 46 22.09 -10.20 18.71
N LEU A 47 22.01 -9.39 17.66
CA LEU A 47 20.77 -9.17 16.95
C LEU A 47 20.42 -10.43 16.16
N ASN A 48 19.27 -11.02 16.50
CA ASN A 48 18.69 -12.15 15.77
C ASN A 48 17.42 -11.66 15.07
N PRO A 49 17.48 -11.26 13.78
CA PRO A 49 16.33 -10.72 13.08
C PRO A 49 15.19 -11.74 12.96
N TYR A 50 13.97 -11.28 13.14
CA TYR A 50 12.77 -12.06 12.83
C TYR A 50 12.59 -12.17 11.31
N GLY A 51 11.86 -13.18 10.84
CA GLY A 51 11.62 -13.41 9.42
C GLY A 51 11.06 -12.18 8.69
N LYS A 52 10.07 -11.50 9.29
CA LYS A 52 9.50 -10.25 8.75
C LYS A 52 10.47 -9.07 8.70
N GLN A 53 11.45 -9.00 9.58
CA GLN A 53 12.49 -7.98 9.53
C GLN A 53 13.47 -8.24 8.38
N VAL A 54 13.81 -9.51 8.13
CA VAL A 54 14.63 -9.90 6.97
C VAL A 54 13.89 -9.63 5.65
N GLU A 55 12.60 -9.97 5.59
CA GLU A 55 11.73 -9.68 4.44
C GLU A 55 11.71 -8.17 4.13
N LEU A 56 11.59 -7.31 5.15
CA LEU A 56 11.65 -5.86 4.99
C LEU A 56 12.97 -5.41 4.35
N VAL A 57 14.11 -5.89 4.83
CA VAL A 57 15.41 -5.48 4.30
C VAL A 57 15.59 -5.95 2.85
N ASN A 58 15.17 -7.18 2.54
CA ASN A 58 15.18 -7.69 1.17
C ASN A 58 14.30 -6.82 0.23
N LEU A 59 13.14 -6.40 0.72
CA LEU A 59 12.25 -5.51 -0.02
C LEU A 59 12.90 -4.12 -0.24
N VAL A 60 13.60 -3.59 0.77
CA VAL A 60 14.36 -2.32 0.63
C VAL A 60 15.46 -2.44 -0.42
N GLU A 61 16.18 -3.55 -0.46
CA GLU A 61 17.21 -3.79 -1.47
C GLU A 61 16.63 -3.95 -2.88
N GLU A 62 15.44 -4.55 -3.00
CA GLU A 62 14.75 -4.76 -4.28
C GLU A 62 14.05 -3.51 -4.80
N LYS A 63 13.25 -2.86 -3.96
CA LYS A 63 12.35 -1.76 -4.36
C LYS A 63 12.92 -0.37 -4.10
N HIS A 64 13.89 -0.24 -3.21
CA HIS A 64 14.59 0.99 -2.80
C HIS A 64 13.73 2.01 -2.05
N TYR A 65 12.44 2.09 -2.32
CA TYR A 65 11.50 2.99 -1.66
C TYR A 65 10.45 2.14 -0.97
N VAL A 66 10.46 2.12 0.36
CA VAL A 66 9.54 1.30 1.16
C VAL A 66 8.87 2.14 2.24
N LEU A 67 7.56 2.02 2.32
CA LEU A 67 6.73 2.66 3.33
C LEU A 67 6.18 1.59 4.27
N VAL A 68 6.60 1.65 5.54
CA VAL A 68 6.36 0.60 6.54
C VAL A 68 5.30 1.05 7.54
N LEU A 69 4.16 0.38 7.52
CA LEU A 69 3.15 0.46 8.58
C LEU A 69 3.45 -0.63 9.60
N LYS A 70 3.75 -0.25 10.83
CA LYS A 70 4.24 -1.18 11.86
C LYS A 70 3.51 -1.04 13.19
N SER A 71 3.34 -2.15 13.93
CA SER A 71 3.00 -2.09 15.36
C SER A 71 4.18 -1.51 16.16
N ARG A 72 3.87 -0.95 17.32
CA ARG A 72 4.89 -0.40 18.22
C ARG A 72 5.75 -1.51 18.85
N GLN A 73 7.02 -1.21 19.11
CA GLN A 73 7.99 -2.04 19.86
C GLN A 73 8.29 -3.44 19.25
N ILE A 74 8.15 -3.59 17.94
CA ILE A 74 8.45 -4.85 17.24
C ILE A 74 9.86 -4.87 16.60
N GLY A 75 10.76 -3.97 17.02
CA GLY A 75 12.17 -3.98 16.63
C GLY A 75 12.48 -3.51 15.21
N ILE A 76 11.55 -2.83 14.52
CA ILE A 76 11.74 -2.37 13.13
C ILE A 76 12.77 -1.24 13.05
N SER A 77 12.73 -0.27 13.95
CA SER A 77 13.77 0.77 13.99
C SER A 77 15.16 0.17 14.22
N THR A 78 15.26 -0.89 15.05
CA THR A 78 16.53 -1.60 15.32
C THR A 78 17.10 -2.28 14.08
N ILE A 79 16.26 -2.95 13.27
CA ILE A 79 16.76 -3.61 12.05
C ILE A 79 17.20 -2.58 11.00
N ILE A 80 16.54 -1.42 10.89
CA ILE A 80 16.95 -0.34 9.99
C ILE A 80 18.21 0.38 10.51
N GLN A 81 18.40 0.48 11.83
CA GLN A 81 19.68 0.91 12.41
C GLN A 81 20.82 -0.05 12.03
N ALA A 82 20.60 -1.36 12.15
CA ALA A 82 21.57 -2.38 11.73
C ALA A 82 21.87 -2.32 10.22
N TYR A 83 20.85 -2.12 9.40
CA TYR A 83 21.01 -1.93 7.95
C TYR A 83 21.80 -0.65 7.64
N SER A 84 21.54 0.44 8.37
CA SER A 84 22.31 1.68 8.24
C SER A 84 23.79 1.49 8.65
N ALA A 85 24.06 0.70 9.69
CA ALA A 85 25.43 0.34 10.08
C ALA A 85 26.12 -0.49 8.98
N TRP A 86 25.42 -1.48 8.41
CA TRP A 86 25.90 -2.31 7.31
C TRP A 86 26.24 -1.47 6.08
N LEU A 87 25.36 -0.56 5.66
CA LEU A 87 25.62 0.35 4.53
C LEU A 87 26.90 1.18 4.75
N THR A 88 27.08 1.74 5.96
CA THR A 88 28.22 2.62 6.24
C THR A 88 29.56 1.88 6.30
N VAL A 89 29.56 0.60 6.70
CA VAL A 89 30.79 -0.20 6.85
C VAL A 89 31.23 -0.80 5.53
N PHE A 90 30.29 -1.34 4.76
CA PHE A 90 30.60 -2.14 3.57
C PHE A 90 30.57 -1.36 2.25
N PHE A 91 30.04 -0.13 2.23
CA PHE A 91 29.97 0.69 1.03
C PHE A 91 30.61 2.05 1.25
N ASP A 92 31.60 2.36 0.43
CA ASP A 92 32.32 3.63 0.51
C ASP A 92 31.40 4.81 0.14
N ASN A 93 31.56 5.93 0.85
CA ASN A 93 30.81 7.17 0.64
C ASN A 93 29.27 7.01 0.75
N ALA A 94 28.79 6.02 1.47
CA ALA A 94 27.37 5.93 1.81
C ALA A 94 26.99 7.11 2.75
N VAL A 95 25.93 7.85 2.38
CA VAL A 95 25.47 9.01 3.15
C VAL A 95 24.03 8.78 3.58
N ILE A 96 23.85 8.63 4.89
CA ILE A 96 22.56 8.29 5.49
C ILE A 96 22.00 9.50 6.23
N GLY A 97 20.80 9.92 5.86
CA GLY A 97 20.01 10.91 6.58
C GLY A 97 18.98 10.22 7.47
N ILE A 98 18.79 10.74 8.68
CA ILE A 98 17.81 10.24 9.65
C ILE A 98 16.93 11.39 10.07
N ILE A 99 15.62 11.24 9.88
CA ILE A 99 14.57 12.10 10.40
C ILE A 99 13.74 11.27 11.37
N SER A 100 13.32 11.87 12.48
CA SER A 100 12.33 11.30 13.40
C SER A 100 11.41 12.38 13.93
N LYS A 101 10.42 12.01 14.73
CA LYS A 101 9.40 12.94 15.26
C LYS A 101 10.02 14.15 16.00
N ASP A 102 11.18 13.96 16.62
CA ASP A 102 11.94 15.03 17.29
C ASP A 102 13.46 14.83 17.19
N GLY A 103 14.22 15.86 17.64
CA GLY A 103 15.68 15.86 17.57
C GLY A 103 16.35 14.85 18.48
N LYS A 104 15.73 14.51 19.61
CA LYS A 104 16.25 13.51 20.54
C LYS A 104 16.20 12.13 19.92
N GLU A 105 15.04 11.74 19.39
CA GLU A 105 14.87 10.42 18.79
C GLU A 105 15.73 10.24 17.52
N ALA A 106 15.81 11.26 16.66
CA ALA A 106 16.74 11.21 15.53
C ALA A 106 18.20 11.03 15.97
N THR A 107 18.61 11.72 17.04
CA THR A 107 19.97 11.61 17.62
C THR A 107 20.19 10.23 18.25
N ASP A 108 19.21 9.69 18.97
CA ASP A 108 19.27 8.38 19.59
C ASP A 108 19.36 7.27 18.51
N PHE A 109 18.65 7.41 17.40
CA PHE A 109 18.78 6.52 16.26
C PHE A 109 20.22 6.54 15.69
N ALA A 110 20.79 7.73 15.43
CA ALA A 110 22.16 7.84 14.92
C ALA A 110 23.20 7.31 15.92
N ARG A 111 22.95 7.49 17.23
CA ARG A 111 23.80 6.96 18.31
C ARG A 111 23.75 5.42 18.32
N ALA A 112 22.59 4.81 18.15
CA ALA A 112 22.45 3.37 18.07
C ALA A 112 23.22 2.80 16.86
N VAL A 113 23.08 3.41 15.66
CA VAL A 113 23.87 3.02 14.47
C VAL A 113 25.37 3.10 14.77
N ARG A 114 25.82 4.20 15.39
CA ARG A 114 27.23 4.36 15.77
C ARG A 114 27.68 3.28 16.76
N GLY A 115 26.89 3.00 17.79
CA GLY A 115 27.18 1.96 18.79
C GLY A 115 27.35 0.57 18.16
N MET A 116 26.51 0.24 17.18
CA MET A 116 26.65 -1.01 16.43
C MET A 116 27.99 -1.06 15.68
N VAL A 117 28.39 0.02 15.01
CA VAL A 117 29.67 0.11 14.28
C VAL A 117 30.85 0.06 15.26
N GLU A 118 30.78 0.74 16.41
CA GLU A 118 31.84 0.74 17.45
C GLU A 118 32.11 -0.65 18.01
N LYS A 119 31.09 -1.48 18.12
CA LYS A 119 31.17 -2.86 18.65
C LYS A 119 31.63 -3.91 17.63
N LEU A 120 31.75 -3.56 16.35
CA LEU A 120 32.26 -4.50 15.33
C LEU A 120 33.73 -4.89 15.60
N PRO A 121 34.16 -6.08 15.14
CA PRO A 121 35.56 -6.48 15.17
C PRO A 121 36.46 -5.46 14.45
N GLU A 122 37.65 -5.24 14.98
CA GLU A 122 38.59 -4.25 14.42
C GLU A 122 38.97 -4.50 12.95
N TRP A 123 39.04 -5.76 12.53
CA TRP A 123 39.35 -6.12 11.15
C TRP A 123 38.23 -5.77 10.14
N MET A 124 37.00 -5.65 10.62
CA MET A 124 35.82 -5.35 9.79
C MET A 124 35.61 -3.83 9.62
N LYS A 125 36.06 -3.04 10.58
CA LYS A 125 35.93 -1.60 10.53
C LYS A 125 36.80 -0.98 9.43
N PRO A 126 36.38 0.16 8.84
CA PRO A 126 37.23 0.93 7.95
C PRO A 126 38.61 1.28 8.57
N PRO A 127 39.61 1.67 7.77
CA PRO A 127 40.98 1.93 8.25
C PRO A 127 41.06 2.90 9.44
N LYS A 128 42.20 2.89 10.14
CA LYS A 128 42.41 3.78 11.30
C LYS A 128 42.40 5.25 10.90
N GLY A 129 41.62 6.06 11.59
CA GLY A 129 41.50 7.50 11.44
C GLY A 129 41.89 8.28 12.71
N PRO A 130 41.70 9.61 12.73
CA PRO A 130 42.07 10.47 13.85
C PRO A 130 41.42 10.11 15.19
N LEU A 131 40.22 9.53 15.15
CA LEU A 131 39.43 9.16 16.33
C LEU A 131 39.41 7.64 16.59
N GLY A 132 40.44 6.93 16.13
CA GLY A 132 40.54 5.48 16.22
C GLY A 132 40.16 4.77 14.92
N ARG A 133 40.04 3.43 14.96
CA ARG A 133 39.74 2.66 13.78
C ARG A 133 38.28 2.89 13.35
N GLY A 134 38.10 3.19 12.08
CA GLY A 134 36.81 3.40 11.44
C GLY A 134 36.31 4.84 11.46
N PHE A 135 36.73 5.70 12.38
CA PHE A 135 36.10 7.02 12.53
C PHE A 135 37.04 8.17 12.18
N SER A 136 36.55 9.15 11.40
CA SER A 136 37.19 10.43 11.14
C SER A 136 36.55 11.60 11.89
N LYS A 137 35.25 11.55 12.16
CA LYS A 137 34.51 12.56 12.93
C LYS A 137 33.36 11.92 13.71
N ARG A 138 33.13 12.42 14.94
CA ARG A 138 31.99 12.02 15.79
C ARG A 138 31.41 13.24 16.49
N THR A 139 30.10 13.36 16.49
CA THR A 139 29.29 14.27 17.29
C THR A 139 28.12 13.50 17.88
N GLU A 140 27.26 14.11 18.63
CA GLU A 140 26.03 13.47 19.10
C GLU A 140 25.10 13.11 17.94
N GLN A 141 24.91 14.03 16.99
CA GLN A 141 23.97 13.94 15.90
C GLN A 141 24.56 13.34 14.61
N SER A 142 25.87 13.12 14.55
CA SER A 142 26.48 12.62 13.30
C SER A 142 27.81 11.92 13.55
N PHE A 143 28.15 11.03 12.63
CA PHE A 143 29.52 10.50 12.53
C PHE A 143 29.94 10.33 11.07
N ILE A 144 31.25 10.31 10.86
CA ILE A 144 31.87 10.10 9.55
C ILE A 144 32.90 8.99 9.72
N LEU A 145 32.84 7.99 8.83
CA LEU A 145 33.82 6.92 8.77
C LEU A 145 34.98 7.29 7.82
N THR A 146 36.09 6.61 7.97
CA THR A 146 37.30 6.85 7.17
C THR A 146 37.18 6.39 5.72
N ASN A 147 36.18 5.52 5.42
CA ASN A 147 35.79 5.19 4.04
C ASN A 147 34.89 6.24 3.37
N GLY A 148 34.70 7.40 4.01
CA GLY A 148 33.89 8.51 3.50
C GLY A 148 32.40 8.42 3.83
N SER A 149 31.93 7.31 4.38
CA SER A 149 30.52 7.13 4.76
C SER A 149 30.13 8.02 5.94
N LYS A 150 28.88 8.48 5.94
CA LYS A 150 28.37 9.50 6.88
C LYS A 150 26.96 9.17 7.34
N VAL A 151 26.68 9.46 8.59
CA VAL A 151 25.31 9.42 9.16
C VAL A 151 25.00 10.78 9.77
N PHE A 152 23.82 11.30 9.46
CA PHE A 152 23.32 12.58 10.00
C PHE A 152 21.93 12.40 10.57
N ALA A 153 21.74 12.72 11.83
CA ALA A 153 20.42 12.94 12.42
C ALA A 153 20.01 14.40 12.21
N SER A 154 18.83 14.65 11.70
CA SER A 154 18.32 15.99 11.45
C SER A 154 16.82 16.02 11.72
N PRO A 155 16.38 16.59 12.85
CA PRO A 155 14.96 16.84 13.04
C PRO A 155 14.46 17.85 12.01
N VAL A 156 13.16 17.80 11.70
CA VAL A 156 12.53 18.87 10.92
C VAL A 156 12.46 20.12 11.81
N ASN A 157 13.07 21.21 11.35
CA ASN A 157 12.99 22.48 12.04
C ASN A 157 11.63 23.15 11.73
N PRO A 158 10.75 23.38 12.71
CA PRO A 158 9.45 24.00 12.46
C PRO A 158 9.51 25.38 11.82
N ASN A 159 10.56 26.15 12.10
CA ASN A 159 10.75 27.50 11.56
C ASN A 159 11.40 27.54 10.16
N ALA A 160 11.96 26.43 9.72
CA ALA A 160 12.63 26.31 8.42
C ALA A 160 12.62 24.85 7.94
N PRO A 161 11.44 24.23 7.74
CA PRO A 161 11.33 22.82 7.38
C PRO A 161 11.99 22.52 6.02
N ASP A 162 11.96 23.48 5.10
CA ASP A 162 12.61 23.43 3.79
C ASP A 162 14.15 23.32 3.84
N LYS A 163 14.78 23.57 4.99
CA LYS A 163 16.24 23.44 5.18
C LYS A 163 16.66 22.07 5.72
N THR A 164 15.71 21.21 6.08
CA THR A 164 15.99 19.87 6.62
C THR A 164 16.77 19.04 5.60
N LEU A 165 17.98 18.60 5.98
CA LEU A 165 18.91 17.82 5.15
C LEU A 165 19.21 18.43 3.76
N ARG A 166 18.83 19.68 3.51
CA ARG A 166 19.09 20.37 2.24
C ARG A 166 20.59 20.45 1.96
N GLY A 167 20.99 20.13 0.73
CA GLY A 167 22.41 20.12 0.33
C GLY A 167 23.22 18.94 0.86
N LYS A 168 22.59 17.98 1.54
CA LYS A 168 23.25 16.70 1.87
C LYS A 168 23.11 15.73 0.70
N ALA A 169 24.22 15.13 0.30
CA ALA A 169 24.25 14.16 -0.81
C ALA A 169 23.83 12.77 -0.32
N LEU A 170 22.55 12.64 0.08
CA LEU A 170 22.04 11.40 0.68
C LEU A 170 21.95 10.26 -0.35
N THR A 171 22.52 9.11 -0.01
CA THR A 171 22.30 7.85 -0.74
C THR A 171 21.13 7.08 -0.14
N PHE A 172 20.93 7.20 1.19
CA PHE A 172 19.85 6.53 1.89
C PHE A 172 19.18 7.48 2.89
N LEU A 173 17.86 7.46 2.97
CA LEU A 173 17.08 8.27 3.90
C LEU A 173 16.20 7.35 4.77
N VAL A 174 16.23 7.60 6.07
CA VAL A 174 15.32 6.98 7.04
C VAL A 174 14.43 8.06 7.62
N ILE A 175 13.12 7.87 7.58
CA ILE A 175 12.14 8.70 8.28
C ILE A 175 11.42 7.79 9.27
N ASP A 176 11.83 7.87 10.54
CA ASP A 176 11.23 7.07 11.62
C ASP A 176 10.13 7.86 12.31
N GLU A 177 9.07 7.16 12.72
CA GLU A 177 7.85 7.73 13.31
C GLU A 177 7.25 8.85 12.43
N ALA A 178 7.21 8.60 11.11
CA ALA A 178 6.87 9.59 10.08
C ALA A 178 5.49 10.24 10.28
N ALA A 179 4.51 9.48 10.79
CA ALA A 179 3.16 9.99 11.07
C ALA A 179 3.11 11.00 12.24
N PHE A 180 4.22 11.19 12.96
CA PHE A 180 4.35 12.13 14.08
C PHE A 180 5.34 13.27 13.79
N VAL A 181 5.89 13.33 12.57
CA VAL A 181 6.83 14.37 12.17
C VAL A 181 6.09 15.60 11.68
N HIS A 182 6.19 16.71 12.41
CA HIS A 182 5.60 17.97 11.98
C HIS A 182 6.29 18.54 10.73
N HIS A 183 5.52 19.13 9.80
CA HIS A 183 5.99 19.76 8.57
C HIS A 183 6.83 18.85 7.66
N ILE A 184 6.57 17.54 7.72
CA ILE A 184 7.28 16.55 6.91
C ILE A 184 7.01 16.72 5.41
N ASP A 185 5.83 17.17 5.02
CA ASP A 185 5.41 17.51 3.65
C ASP A 185 6.35 18.53 3.01
N THR A 186 6.59 19.64 3.71
CA THR A 186 7.49 20.71 3.27
C THR A 186 8.94 20.25 3.24
N ALA A 187 9.38 19.52 4.28
CA ALA A 187 10.73 18.96 4.36
C ALA A 187 10.97 17.97 3.23
N TRP A 188 10.02 17.06 2.97
CA TRP A 188 10.07 16.08 1.89
C TRP A 188 10.22 16.75 0.54
N THR A 189 9.33 17.71 0.21
CA THR A 189 9.35 18.43 -1.06
C THR A 189 10.70 19.09 -1.33
N SER A 190 11.33 19.65 -0.30
CA SER A 190 12.65 20.31 -0.43
C SER A 190 13.82 19.33 -0.59
N MET A 191 13.71 18.10 -0.07
CA MET A 191 14.76 17.07 -0.13
C MET A 191 14.76 16.28 -1.44
N VAL A 192 13.59 16.07 -2.05
CA VAL A 192 13.42 15.18 -3.22
C VAL A 192 14.41 15.44 -4.35
N PRO A 193 14.69 16.70 -4.80
CA PRO A 193 15.61 16.93 -5.90
C PRO A 193 17.05 16.47 -5.59
N ALA A 194 17.51 16.71 -4.35
CA ALA A 194 18.84 16.27 -3.91
C ALA A 194 18.93 14.76 -3.73
N LEU A 195 17.88 14.13 -3.17
CA LEU A 195 17.77 12.68 -3.03
C LEU A 195 17.84 12.00 -4.39
N SER A 196 16.99 12.37 -5.34
CA SER A 196 16.90 11.71 -6.65
C SER A 196 18.22 11.74 -7.40
N THR A 197 18.93 12.88 -7.38
CA THR A 197 20.22 13.02 -8.05
C THR A 197 21.30 12.12 -7.42
N ASN A 198 21.39 12.10 -6.10
CA ASN A 198 22.43 11.33 -5.40
C ASN A 198 22.14 9.83 -5.41
N GLN A 199 20.90 9.44 -5.29
CA GLN A 199 20.49 8.04 -5.38
C GLN A 199 20.72 7.48 -6.80
N MET A 200 20.48 8.28 -7.84
CA MET A 200 20.85 7.88 -9.21
C MET A 200 22.35 7.69 -9.38
N GLN A 201 23.20 8.52 -8.75
CA GLN A 201 24.65 8.33 -8.76
C GLN A 201 25.06 7.09 -7.97
N ALA A 202 24.46 6.84 -6.80
CA ALA A 202 24.68 5.64 -6.00
C ALA A 202 24.33 4.37 -6.80
N LYS A 203 23.18 4.36 -7.48
CA LYS A 203 22.78 3.28 -8.41
C LYS A 203 23.85 2.99 -9.45
N LYS A 204 24.38 4.03 -10.11
CA LYS A 204 25.45 3.88 -11.11
C LYS A 204 26.75 3.36 -10.51
N ALA A 205 27.03 3.69 -9.24
CA ALA A 205 28.24 3.26 -8.53
C ALA A 205 28.09 1.86 -7.89
N GLY A 206 26.92 1.22 -7.94
CA GLY A 206 26.64 -0.04 -7.27
C GLY A 206 26.61 0.07 -5.73
N VAL A 207 26.29 1.26 -5.21
CA VAL A 207 26.08 1.51 -3.78
C VAL A 207 24.59 1.39 -3.53
N PRO A 208 24.14 0.64 -2.49
CA PRO A 208 22.74 0.58 -2.12
C PRO A 208 22.19 1.98 -1.83
N TYR A 209 20.96 2.22 -2.26
CA TYR A 209 20.30 3.51 -2.15
C TYR A 209 18.81 3.32 -1.88
N GLY A 210 18.17 4.37 -1.38
CA GLY A 210 16.72 4.31 -1.21
C GLY A 210 16.22 5.20 -0.08
N THR A 211 14.95 5.03 0.22
CA THR A 211 14.27 5.71 1.32
C THR A 211 13.33 4.75 2.02
N VAL A 212 13.44 4.67 3.34
CA VAL A 212 12.52 3.92 4.18
C VAL A 212 11.77 4.89 5.07
N VAL A 213 10.46 4.86 4.97
CA VAL A 213 9.54 5.64 5.80
C VAL A 213 8.81 4.67 6.70
N LEU A 214 8.93 4.79 8.01
CA LEU A 214 8.32 3.86 8.96
C LEU A 214 7.57 4.59 10.06
N SER A 215 6.39 4.09 10.41
CA SER A 215 5.59 4.62 11.50
C SER A 215 4.54 3.61 12.00
N THR A 216 4.07 3.80 13.23
CA THR A 216 2.70 3.43 13.59
C THR A 216 1.75 4.42 12.91
N PRO A 217 0.46 4.05 12.67
CA PRO A 217 -0.50 4.99 12.12
C PRO A 217 -0.78 6.15 13.08
N ASN A 218 -1.34 7.22 12.56
CA ASN A 218 -1.81 8.36 13.32
C ASN A 218 -3.13 8.86 12.72
N LYS A 219 -3.55 10.06 13.06
CA LYS A 219 -4.75 10.69 12.51
C LYS A 219 -4.64 10.88 10.99
N THR A 220 -5.76 10.74 10.30
CA THR A 220 -5.85 10.93 8.85
C THR A 220 -5.65 12.39 8.41
N VAL A 221 -5.79 13.34 9.35
CA VAL A 221 -5.64 14.79 9.14
C VAL A 221 -4.65 15.37 10.15
N GLY A 222 -4.00 16.46 9.80
CA GLY A 222 -3.01 17.15 10.63
C GLY A 222 -1.62 16.50 10.56
N VAL A 223 -1.00 16.24 11.70
CA VAL A 223 0.41 15.73 11.71
C VAL A 223 0.56 14.40 10.98
N GLY A 224 -0.44 13.50 11.11
CA GLY A 224 -0.42 12.18 10.48
C GLY A 224 -0.78 12.18 8.99
N GLU A 225 -1.35 13.25 8.50
CA GLU A 225 -1.95 13.37 7.17
C GLU A 225 -0.98 13.02 6.02
N TRP A 226 0.25 13.52 6.06
CA TRP A 226 1.23 13.22 5.03
C TRP A 226 1.53 11.72 4.92
N TYR A 227 1.69 11.05 6.07
CA TYR A 227 1.95 9.61 6.12
C TYR A 227 0.73 8.81 5.64
N PHE A 228 -0.47 9.18 6.09
CA PHE A 228 -1.72 8.55 5.68
C PHE A 228 -1.93 8.64 4.16
N LYS A 229 -1.77 9.83 3.56
CA LYS A 229 -1.89 10.03 2.11
C LYS A 229 -0.87 9.20 1.33
N ARG A 230 0.38 9.16 1.80
CA ARG A 230 1.42 8.31 1.21
C ARG A 230 1.05 6.84 1.27
N TYR A 231 0.52 6.39 2.41
CA TYR A 231 0.11 5.01 2.58
C TYR A 231 -1.04 4.65 1.64
N MET A 232 -2.09 5.47 1.56
CA MET A 232 -3.18 5.29 0.60
C MET A 232 -2.67 5.20 -0.84
N SER A 233 -1.80 6.12 -1.24
CA SER A 233 -1.22 6.15 -2.58
C SER A 233 -0.35 4.91 -2.85
N ALA A 234 0.43 4.47 -1.89
CA ALA A 234 1.26 3.27 -2.00
C ALA A 234 0.41 1.99 -2.14
N VAL A 235 -0.62 1.82 -1.31
CA VAL A 235 -1.57 0.70 -1.40
C VAL A 235 -2.33 0.70 -2.73
N SER A 236 -2.65 1.89 -3.24
CA SER A 236 -3.29 2.07 -4.56
C SER A 236 -2.32 2.04 -5.75
N ARG A 237 -1.02 1.77 -5.53
CA ARG A 237 0.04 1.74 -6.54
C ARG A 237 0.24 3.08 -7.27
N ASP A 238 -0.01 4.20 -6.59
CA ASP A 238 0.14 5.56 -7.11
C ASP A 238 1.42 6.24 -6.65
N ASP A 239 2.15 5.60 -5.77
CA ASP A 239 3.39 6.10 -5.20
C ASP A 239 4.59 5.25 -5.68
N ILE A 240 5.77 5.85 -5.58
CA ILE A 240 7.04 5.11 -5.78
C ILE A 240 7.34 4.17 -4.61
N PHE A 241 6.70 4.37 -3.47
CA PHE A 241 6.88 3.56 -2.29
C PHE A 241 6.11 2.24 -2.40
N GLU A 242 6.80 1.15 -2.10
CA GLU A 242 6.18 -0.16 -1.88
C GLU A 242 5.67 -0.22 -0.44
N PRO A 243 4.37 -0.46 -0.20
CA PRO A 243 3.84 -0.59 1.15
C PRO A 243 4.25 -1.91 1.78
N PHE A 244 4.64 -1.87 3.05
CA PHE A 244 4.99 -3.05 3.82
C PHE A 244 4.35 -2.98 5.21
N VAL A 245 3.53 -3.96 5.55
CA VAL A 245 2.80 -4.01 6.81
C VAL A 245 3.44 -5.03 7.73
N ILE A 246 3.73 -4.64 8.97
CA ILE A 246 4.21 -5.55 10.01
C ILE A 246 3.36 -5.39 11.26
N HIS A 247 2.43 -6.32 11.42
CA HIS A 247 1.63 -6.43 12.62
C HIS A 247 2.35 -7.28 13.66
N TRP A 248 2.20 -7.00 14.96
CA TRP A 248 2.83 -7.77 16.03
C TRP A 248 2.50 -9.27 15.96
N LYS A 249 1.30 -9.65 15.52
CA LYS A 249 0.88 -11.05 15.31
C LYS A 249 1.69 -11.78 14.23
N SER A 250 2.39 -11.06 13.36
CA SER A 250 3.27 -11.66 12.34
C SER A 250 4.65 -12.02 12.88
N ILE A 251 4.92 -11.76 14.15
CA ILE A 251 6.17 -12.09 14.84
C ILE A 251 5.86 -13.23 15.81
N PRO A 252 6.29 -14.48 15.52
CA PRO A 252 5.93 -15.66 16.31
C PRO A 252 6.24 -15.50 17.80
N GLU A 253 7.40 -14.89 18.13
CA GLU A 253 7.84 -14.71 19.51
C GLU A 253 6.93 -13.76 20.33
N LEU A 254 6.18 -12.88 19.66
CA LEU A 254 5.20 -12.01 20.29
C LEU A 254 3.78 -12.60 20.22
N ALA A 255 3.46 -13.26 19.12
CA ALA A 255 2.15 -13.87 18.90
C ALA A 255 1.90 -15.07 19.82
N ASP A 256 2.95 -15.84 20.12
CA ASP A 256 2.90 -17.01 21.00
C ASP A 256 2.99 -16.65 22.49
N ASP A 257 3.35 -15.40 22.82
CA ASP A 257 3.35 -14.90 24.21
C ASP A 257 1.98 -14.33 24.58
N ALA A 258 1.16 -15.17 25.21
CA ALA A 258 -0.20 -14.80 25.63
C ALA A 258 -0.26 -13.60 26.59
N ASP A 259 0.81 -13.31 27.32
CA ASP A 259 0.87 -12.23 28.30
C ASP A 259 1.41 -10.93 27.69
N TRP A 260 2.13 -10.98 26.56
CA TRP A 260 2.69 -9.79 25.91
C TRP A 260 1.61 -8.78 25.55
N TYR A 261 0.59 -9.21 24.81
CA TYR A 261 -0.49 -8.31 24.38
C TYR A 261 -1.27 -7.72 25.55
N LYS A 262 -1.61 -8.53 26.54
CA LYS A 262 -2.28 -8.06 27.76
C LYS A 262 -1.46 -7.01 28.51
N THR A 263 -0.15 -7.24 28.59
CA THR A 263 0.79 -6.31 29.21
C THR A 263 0.83 -4.99 28.44
N GLN A 264 0.90 -5.04 27.09
CA GLN A 264 0.85 -3.84 26.27
C GLN A 264 -0.47 -3.07 26.46
N CYS A 265 -1.62 -3.76 26.45
CA CYS A 265 -2.92 -3.13 26.69
C CYS A 265 -2.98 -2.46 28.08
N ALA A 266 -2.46 -3.12 29.10
CA ALA A 266 -2.41 -2.54 30.45
C ALA A 266 -1.49 -1.32 30.53
N LEU A 267 -0.35 -1.31 29.82
CA LEU A 267 0.54 -0.15 29.73
C LEU A 267 -0.09 1.06 29.01
N PHE A 268 -1.09 0.82 28.17
CA PHE A 268 -1.92 1.86 27.56
C PHE A 268 -3.17 2.18 28.37
N ASP A 269 -3.25 1.75 29.65
CA ASP A 269 -4.42 1.94 30.51
C ASP A 269 -5.73 1.39 29.90
N TYR A 270 -5.63 0.38 29.03
CA TYR A 270 -6.73 -0.17 28.21
C TYR A 270 -7.44 0.89 27.36
N ASP A 271 -6.76 1.97 26.98
CA ASP A 271 -7.27 2.98 26.07
C ASP A 271 -7.38 2.37 24.65
N GLU A 272 -8.61 2.06 24.24
CA GLU A 272 -8.91 1.38 22.97
C GLU A 272 -8.34 2.14 21.77
N ARG A 273 -8.36 3.47 21.77
CA ARG A 273 -7.83 4.27 20.67
C ARG A 273 -6.30 4.16 20.55
N LYS A 274 -5.60 4.18 21.69
CA LYS A 274 -4.15 3.98 21.68
C LYS A 274 -3.78 2.56 21.26
N ILE A 275 -4.52 1.57 21.74
CA ILE A 275 -4.32 0.17 21.36
C ILE A 275 -4.55 -0.01 19.85
N ALA A 276 -5.67 0.51 19.33
CA ALA A 276 -5.99 0.49 17.91
C ALA A 276 -4.88 1.12 17.05
N GLN A 277 -4.37 2.27 17.47
CA GLN A 277 -3.29 2.98 16.77
C GLN A 277 -1.94 2.27 16.90
N GLU A 278 -1.48 1.97 18.10
CA GLU A 278 -0.10 1.58 18.37
C GLU A 278 0.15 0.07 18.17
N LEU A 279 -0.88 -0.76 18.35
CA LEU A 279 -0.78 -2.22 18.22
C LEU A 279 -1.52 -2.76 17.00
N GLU A 280 -2.76 -2.33 16.76
CA GLU A 280 -3.63 -2.91 15.74
C GLU A 280 -3.58 -2.17 14.38
N LEU A 281 -2.65 -1.24 14.19
CA LEU A 281 -2.33 -0.55 12.93
C LEU A 281 -3.47 0.27 12.33
N LYS A 282 -4.38 0.78 13.16
CA LYS A 282 -5.55 1.53 12.68
C LYS A 282 -5.29 3.01 12.58
N PHE A 283 -5.65 3.59 11.43
CA PHE A 283 -5.66 5.04 11.27
C PHE A 283 -6.87 5.62 11.99
N LEU A 284 -6.61 6.61 12.84
CA LEU A 284 -7.67 7.27 13.60
C LEU A 284 -8.31 8.38 12.74
N PRO A 285 -9.64 8.40 12.57
CA PRO A 285 -10.32 9.48 11.88
C PRO A 285 -10.15 10.80 12.62
N ALA A 286 -10.10 11.89 11.86
CA ALA A 286 -9.94 13.25 12.40
C ALA A 286 -11.27 13.84 12.87
N GLU A 287 -11.20 14.98 13.55
CA GLU A 287 -12.37 15.83 13.78
C GLU A 287 -12.94 16.29 12.42
N GLY A 288 -14.26 16.14 12.24
CA GLY A 288 -14.92 16.41 10.95
C GLY A 288 -14.93 15.23 9.98
N SER A 289 -14.46 14.05 10.39
CA SER A 289 -14.67 12.81 9.65
C SER A 289 -16.15 12.58 9.40
N PHE A 290 -16.49 12.06 8.21
CA PHE A 290 -17.87 11.79 7.86
C PHE A 290 -18.44 10.59 8.63
N PHE A 291 -17.65 9.55 8.84
CA PHE A 291 -18.02 8.39 9.65
C PHE A 291 -17.51 8.53 11.07
N GLU A 292 -18.29 8.00 12.01
CA GLU A 292 -17.88 7.92 13.41
C GLU A 292 -16.65 7.02 13.59
N PRO A 293 -15.75 7.32 14.54
CA PRO A 293 -14.53 6.55 14.78
C PRO A 293 -14.77 5.04 14.93
N GLU A 294 -15.79 4.65 15.64
CA GLU A 294 -16.15 3.25 15.90
C GLU A 294 -16.56 2.52 14.61
N THR A 295 -17.19 3.22 13.67
CA THR A 295 -17.54 2.67 12.35
C THR A 295 -16.28 2.44 11.52
N VAL A 296 -15.39 3.44 11.46
CA VAL A 296 -14.13 3.35 10.72
C VAL A 296 -13.26 2.22 11.28
N GLU A 297 -13.21 2.08 12.60
CA GLU A 297 -12.47 1.01 13.27
C GLU A 297 -12.99 -0.38 12.87
N LYS A 298 -14.31 -0.59 12.91
CA LYS A 298 -14.94 -1.86 12.51
C LYS A 298 -14.72 -2.17 11.02
N VAL A 299 -14.75 -1.16 10.15
CA VAL A 299 -14.41 -1.31 8.73
C VAL A 299 -12.95 -1.77 8.58
N GLN A 300 -12.02 -1.15 9.31
CA GLN A 300 -10.61 -1.56 9.28
C GLN A 300 -10.38 -2.96 9.86
N ASP A 301 -11.19 -3.40 10.84
CA ASP A 301 -11.14 -4.77 11.37
C ASP A 301 -11.61 -5.83 10.37
N ALA A 302 -12.47 -5.44 9.43
CA ALA A 302 -13.06 -6.34 8.46
C ALA A 302 -12.21 -6.54 7.19
N ILE A 303 -11.11 -5.78 7.05
CA ILE A 303 -10.20 -5.87 5.91
C ILE A 303 -9.66 -7.30 5.77
N GLN A 304 -9.67 -7.79 4.54
CA GLN A 304 -9.15 -9.10 4.19
C GLN A 304 -8.09 -8.97 3.09
N GLU A 305 -7.07 -9.83 3.14
CA GLU A 305 -6.17 -9.98 2.01
C GLU A 305 -6.95 -10.54 0.81
N PRO A 306 -6.84 -9.90 -0.36
CA PRO A 306 -7.44 -10.44 -1.57
C PRO A 306 -6.93 -11.85 -1.87
N ILE A 307 -7.84 -12.76 -2.21
CA ILE A 307 -7.48 -14.11 -2.66
C ILE A 307 -6.72 -14.08 -3.99
N GLU A 308 -6.92 -12.99 -4.77
CA GLU A 308 -6.23 -12.77 -6.04
C GLU A 308 -6.11 -11.27 -6.34
N LYS A 309 -4.93 -10.86 -6.84
CA LYS A 309 -4.64 -9.52 -7.36
C LYS A 309 -4.22 -9.64 -8.84
N THR A 310 -4.98 -9.04 -9.75
CA THR A 310 -4.70 -9.11 -11.20
C THR A 310 -4.48 -7.71 -11.75
N ARG A 311 -3.29 -7.44 -12.30
CA ARG A 311 -3.02 -6.17 -12.99
C ARG A 311 -3.69 -6.13 -14.35
N LEU A 312 -4.41 -5.05 -14.65
CA LEU A 312 -5.11 -4.85 -15.90
C LEU A 312 -5.24 -3.34 -16.21
N PHE A 313 -4.77 -2.90 -17.40
CA PHE A 313 -4.91 -1.53 -17.92
C PHE A 313 -4.53 -0.43 -16.92
N ASN A 314 -3.30 -0.44 -16.41
CA ASN A 314 -2.79 0.52 -15.42
C ASN A 314 -3.61 0.59 -14.12
N GLY A 315 -4.30 -0.49 -13.78
CA GLY A 315 -5.02 -0.68 -12.54
C GLY A 315 -4.88 -2.11 -12.06
N GLU A 316 -5.59 -2.42 -11.00
CA GLU A 316 -5.52 -3.73 -10.38
C GLU A 316 -6.92 -4.17 -9.91
N ILE A 317 -7.31 -5.38 -10.30
CA ILE A 317 -8.49 -6.07 -9.76
C ILE A 317 -8.07 -6.78 -8.48
N TRP A 318 -8.81 -6.58 -7.40
CA TRP A 318 -8.71 -7.34 -6.18
C TRP A 318 -9.96 -8.18 -6.00
N ARG A 319 -9.80 -9.48 -5.75
CA ARG A 319 -10.90 -10.42 -5.50
C ARG A 319 -10.84 -10.90 -4.07
N PHE A 320 -11.97 -10.85 -3.38
CA PHE A 320 -12.12 -11.29 -1.98
C PHE A 320 -12.89 -12.60 -1.88
N ALA A 321 -13.71 -12.91 -2.89
CA ALA A 321 -14.47 -14.15 -2.94
C ALA A 321 -14.50 -14.72 -4.37
N VAL A 322 -14.54 -16.05 -4.46
CA VAL A 322 -14.76 -16.75 -5.73
C VAL A 322 -16.23 -16.58 -6.14
N PRO A 323 -16.53 -16.34 -7.44
CA PRO A 323 -17.92 -16.28 -7.92
C PRO A 323 -18.68 -17.56 -7.60
N ILE A 324 -19.90 -17.41 -7.08
CA ILE A 324 -20.79 -18.53 -6.77
C ILE A 324 -21.75 -18.72 -7.95
N PRO A 325 -21.90 -19.93 -8.52
CA PRO A 325 -22.84 -20.20 -9.59
C PRO A 325 -24.28 -19.80 -9.22
N ASN A 326 -24.99 -19.18 -10.14
CA ASN A 326 -26.37 -18.71 -9.97
C ASN A 326 -26.57 -17.66 -8.88
N ARG A 327 -25.49 -17.02 -8.42
CA ARG A 327 -25.54 -15.89 -7.50
C ARG A 327 -25.71 -14.59 -8.28
N TYR A 328 -26.52 -13.70 -7.77
CA TYR A 328 -26.73 -12.38 -8.35
C TYR A 328 -25.83 -11.36 -7.66
N TYR A 329 -25.12 -10.55 -8.47
CA TYR A 329 -24.22 -9.51 -7.97
C TYR A 329 -24.69 -8.11 -8.37
N ILE A 330 -24.19 -7.10 -7.69
CA ILE A 330 -24.38 -5.71 -8.07
C ILE A 330 -23.02 -5.02 -8.13
N MET A 331 -22.80 -4.32 -9.24
CA MET A 331 -21.54 -3.67 -9.55
C MET A 331 -21.75 -2.16 -9.65
N GLY A 332 -20.99 -1.39 -8.89
CA GLY A 332 -20.91 0.06 -9.00
C GLY A 332 -19.71 0.47 -9.84
N VAL A 333 -19.92 1.40 -10.75
CA VAL A 333 -18.90 1.86 -11.71
C VAL A 333 -18.82 3.38 -11.66
N ASP A 334 -17.68 3.90 -11.26
CA ASP A 334 -17.31 5.30 -11.33
C ASP A 334 -16.21 5.50 -12.36
N THR A 335 -16.37 6.48 -13.26
CA THR A 335 -15.50 6.66 -14.42
C THR A 335 -14.80 8.01 -14.37
N ALA A 336 -13.48 7.98 -14.31
CA ALA A 336 -12.64 9.16 -14.36
C ALA A 336 -12.01 9.40 -15.75
N PRO A 337 -11.60 10.66 -16.06
CA PRO A 337 -10.86 10.97 -17.27
C PRO A 337 -9.45 10.33 -17.24
N GLU A 338 -8.92 9.98 -18.42
CA GLU A 338 -7.54 9.46 -18.55
C GLU A 338 -6.48 10.43 -18.00
N HIS A 339 -6.74 11.76 -18.19
CA HIS A 339 -5.86 12.82 -17.75
C HIS A 339 -6.49 13.59 -16.59
N GLY A 340 -6.10 13.28 -15.38
CA GLY A 340 -6.63 13.83 -14.14
C GLY A 340 -5.96 13.20 -12.94
N GLU A 341 -6.38 13.57 -11.74
CA GLU A 341 -5.92 12.95 -10.51
C GLU A 341 -6.77 11.73 -10.14
N ASP A 342 -8.08 11.77 -10.45
CA ASP A 342 -9.03 10.72 -10.14
C ASP A 342 -8.83 9.45 -10.99
N LYS A 343 -9.27 8.32 -10.47
CA LYS A 343 -9.19 6.99 -11.10
C LYS A 343 -10.58 6.44 -11.39
N SER A 344 -10.66 5.65 -12.44
CA SER A 344 -11.82 4.82 -12.65
C SER A 344 -11.86 3.68 -11.63
N ALA A 345 -13.01 3.48 -11.02
CA ALA A 345 -13.21 2.51 -9.94
C ALA A 345 -14.44 1.63 -10.19
N ILE A 346 -14.34 0.39 -9.74
CA ILE A 346 -15.44 -0.58 -9.73
C ILE A 346 -15.48 -1.24 -8.37
N THR A 347 -16.65 -1.38 -7.79
CA THR A 347 -16.89 -2.24 -6.62
C THR A 347 -17.96 -3.27 -6.95
N VAL A 348 -17.73 -4.52 -6.58
CA VAL A 348 -18.66 -5.64 -6.82
C VAL A 348 -19.11 -6.21 -5.50
N TRP A 349 -20.42 -6.36 -5.34
CA TRP A 349 -21.07 -6.79 -4.12
C TRP A 349 -21.99 -7.98 -4.39
N ASP A 350 -21.97 -8.97 -3.53
CA ASP A 350 -22.97 -10.02 -3.52
C ASP A 350 -24.33 -9.40 -3.15
N TYR A 351 -25.34 -9.57 -4.01
CA TYR A 351 -26.63 -8.90 -3.80
C TYR A 351 -27.42 -9.45 -2.62
N GLU A 352 -27.22 -10.72 -2.23
CA GLU A 352 -27.94 -11.35 -1.12
C GLU A 352 -27.30 -11.02 0.22
N THR A 353 -25.97 -11.20 0.34
CA THR A 353 -25.23 -10.95 1.58
C THR A 353 -24.81 -9.50 1.73
N MET A 354 -24.75 -8.77 0.62
CA MET A 354 -24.18 -7.43 0.52
C MET A 354 -22.73 -7.34 1.01
N GLU A 355 -21.96 -8.42 0.89
CA GLU A 355 -20.53 -8.40 1.11
C GLU A 355 -19.79 -8.00 -0.15
N GLN A 356 -18.71 -7.24 0.01
CA GLN A 356 -17.81 -6.89 -1.09
C GLN A 356 -17.06 -8.13 -1.56
N VAL A 357 -17.14 -8.46 -2.86
CA VAL A 357 -16.51 -9.66 -3.42
C VAL A 357 -15.34 -9.35 -4.36
N ALA A 358 -15.36 -8.18 -5.00
CA ALA A 358 -14.25 -7.73 -5.84
C ALA A 358 -14.25 -6.21 -5.99
N GLU A 359 -13.12 -5.69 -6.48
CA GLU A 359 -13.00 -4.29 -6.88
C GLU A 359 -11.94 -4.11 -7.97
N TYR A 360 -12.00 -2.98 -8.65
CA TYR A 360 -10.94 -2.48 -9.52
C TYR A 360 -10.70 -1.00 -9.24
N LYS A 361 -9.44 -0.59 -9.28
CA LYS A 361 -9.07 0.82 -9.27
C LYS A 361 -7.88 1.03 -10.20
N GLY A 362 -7.98 2.00 -11.11
CA GLY A 362 -6.91 2.24 -12.06
C GLY A 362 -7.12 3.47 -12.94
N LYS A 363 -6.02 3.94 -13.53
CA LYS A 363 -5.98 5.09 -14.43
C LYS A 363 -5.82 4.61 -15.86
N CYS A 364 -6.92 4.50 -16.58
CA CYS A 364 -6.93 3.93 -17.93
C CYS A 364 -7.89 4.69 -18.85
N LYS A 365 -7.77 4.44 -20.17
CA LYS A 365 -8.72 4.95 -21.16
C LYS A 365 -10.09 4.37 -20.93
N VAL A 366 -11.13 5.15 -21.24
CA VAL A 366 -12.53 4.70 -21.09
C VAL A 366 -12.80 3.37 -21.82
N LEU A 367 -12.26 3.18 -23.03
CA LEU A 367 -12.43 1.93 -23.77
C LEU A 367 -11.76 0.72 -23.11
N ASP A 368 -10.63 0.93 -22.44
CA ASP A 368 -9.98 -0.14 -21.68
C ASP A 368 -10.71 -0.40 -20.37
N PHE A 369 -11.25 0.64 -19.74
CA PHE A 369 -12.09 0.50 -18.56
C PHE A 369 -13.38 -0.31 -18.85
N VAL A 370 -14.01 -0.10 -20.00
CA VAL A 370 -15.15 -0.92 -20.46
C VAL A 370 -14.77 -2.40 -20.51
N LYS A 371 -13.56 -2.75 -20.96
CA LYS A 371 -13.09 -4.15 -20.96
C LYS A 371 -12.98 -4.70 -19.53
N VAL A 372 -12.53 -3.88 -18.56
CA VAL A 372 -12.49 -4.29 -17.15
C VAL A 372 -13.89 -4.55 -16.62
N VAL A 373 -14.85 -3.65 -16.90
CA VAL A 373 -16.25 -3.84 -16.51
C VAL A 373 -16.79 -5.17 -17.07
N LYS A 374 -16.55 -5.45 -18.35
CA LYS A 374 -16.97 -6.70 -18.99
C LYS A 374 -16.33 -7.94 -18.34
N VAL A 375 -15.04 -7.90 -18.03
CA VAL A 375 -14.34 -9.01 -17.34
C VAL A 375 -14.98 -9.28 -15.98
N LEU A 376 -15.23 -8.26 -15.17
CA LEU A 376 -15.86 -8.43 -13.87
C LEU A 376 -17.33 -8.85 -14.00
N ALA A 377 -18.10 -8.30 -14.96
CA ALA A 377 -19.49 -8.67 -15.19
C ALA A 377 -19.65 -10.12 -15.67
N SER A 378 -18.69 -10.65 -16.43
CA SER A 378 -18.70 -12.07 -16.84
C SER A 378 -18.39 -13.01 -15.67
N GLN A 379 -17.59 -12.58 -14.71
CA GLN A 379 -17.25 -13.37 -13.51
C GLN A 379 -18.31 -13.27 -12.42
N TYR A 380 -18.87 -12.06 -12.21
CA TYR A 380 -19.88 -11.74 -11.21
C TYR A 380 -21.14 -11.22 -11.89
N PRO A 381 -21.96 -12.10 -12.50
CA PRO A 381 -23.12 -11.69 -13.27
C PRO A 381 -24.18 -11.04 -12.38
N GLY A 382 -24.77 -9.91 -12.84
CA GLY A 382 -25.77 -9.18 -12.09
C GLY A 382 -26.01 -7.78 -12.63
N LEU A 383 -26.38 -6.85 -11.77
CA LEU A 383 -26.70 -5.48 -12.14
C LEU A 383 -25.45 -4.60 -12.22
N ILE A 384 -25.28 -3.85 -13.30
CA ILE A 384 -24.20 -2.89 -13.49
C ILE A 384 -24.77 -1.47 -13.34
N VAL A 385 -24.37 -0.78 -12.26
CA VAL A 385 -24.78 0.60 -11.98
C VAL A 385 -23.62 1.53 -12.36
N VAL A 386 -23.71 2.14 -13.53
CA VAL A 386 -22.71 3.13 -13.99
C VAL A 386 -23.15 4.51 -13.58
N GLU A 387 -22.27 5.28 -12.93
CA GLU A 387 -22.50 6.70 -12.74
C GLU A 387 -22.49 7.41 -14.09
N SER A 388 -23.66 7.90 -14.54
CA SER A 388 -23.83 8.51 -15.86
C SER A 388 -23.47 10.01 -15.85
N ASN A 389 -22.21 10.30 -15.51
CA ASN A 389 -21.59 11.62 -15.74
C ASN A 389 -20.98 11.68 -17.16
N SER A 390 -20.19 12.72 -17.48
CA SER A 390 -19.63 12.94 -18.82
C SER A 390 -18.85 11.75 -19.40
N TYR A 391 -18.03 11.05 -18.59
CA TYR A 391 -17.23 9.89 -19.01
C TYR A 391 -18.00 8.58 -18.81
N GLY A 392 -18.80 8.47 -17.77
CA GLY A 392 -19.65 7.32 -17.52
C GLY A 392 -20.69 7.09 -18.62
N ASN A 393 -21.17 8.15 -19.26
CA ASN A 393 -22.04 8.02 -20.44
C ASN A 393 -21.38 7.26 -21.58
N GLN A 394 -20.06 7.40 -21.78
CA GLN A 394 -19.34 6.62 -22.80
C GLN A 394 -19.27 5.14 -22.42
N VAL A 395 -19.07 4.83 -21.13
CA VAL A 395 -19.12 3.44 -20.63
C VAL A 395 -20.50 2.84 -20.84
N VAL A 396 -21.56 3.58 -20.49
CA VAL A 396 -22.96 3.16 -20.69
C VAL A 396 -23.22 2.88 -22.17
N GLU A 397 -22.81 3.78 -23.07
CA GLU A 397 -23.00 3.60 -24.51
C GLU A 397 -22.31 2.34 -25.02
N GLN A 398 -21.04 2.14 -24.67
CA GLN A 398 -20.26 0.97 -25.10
C GLN A 398 -20.80 -0.35 -24.55
N LEU A 399 -21.31 -0.36 -23.32
CA LEU A 399 -21.93 -1.53 -22.73
C LEU A 399 -23.31 -1.81 -23.34
N ASN A 400 -24.10 -0.77 -23.61
CA ASN A 400 -25.47 -0.89 -24.13
C ASN A 400 -25.51 -1.53 -25.54
N PHE A 401 -24.45 -1.34 -26.33
CA PHE A 401 -24.28 -1.99 -27.64
C PHE A 401 -23.58 -3.34 -27.56
N SER A 402 -23.42 -3.91 -26.39
CA SER A 402 -22.79 -5.21 -26.17
C SER A 402 -23.76 -6.20 -25.54
N GLU A 403 -23.31 -7.44 -25.39
CA GLU A 403 -24.01 -8.53 -24.70
C GLU A 403 -24.33 -8.21 -23.22
N PHE A 404 -23.70 -7.20 -22.64
CA PHE A 404 -23.93 -6.78 -21.25
C PHE A 404 -24.98 -5.66 -21.13
N GLY A 405 -25.57 -5.17 -22.23
CA GLY A 405 -26.49 -4.04 -22.21
C GLY A 405 -27.75 -4.28 -21.37
N PHE A 406 -28.23 -5.52 -21.26
CA PHE A 406 -29.37 -5.88 -20.43
C PHE A 406 -29.07 -5.85 -18.92
N MET A 407 -27.79 -5.93 -18.53
CA MET A 407 -27.34 -5.86 -17.13
C MET A 407 -27.24 -4.42 -16.60
N ILE A 408 -27.30 -3.42 -17.48
CA ILE A 408 -27.15 -2.03 -17.06
C ILE A 408 -28.39 -1.55 -16.32
N TYR A 409 -28.18 -0.99 -15.11
CA TYR A 409 -29.22 -0.30 -14.37
C TYR A 409 -29.80 0.86 -15.20
N LYS A 410 -31.13 1.00 -15.15
CA LYS A 410 -31.86 2.05 -15.87
C LYS A 410 -32.62 2.92 -14.90
N GLU A 411 -32.15 4.18 -14.74
CA GLU A 411 -32.80 5.17 -13.90
C GLU A 411 -34.17 5.58 -14.51
N LYS A 412 -35.21 5.57 -13.69
CA LYS A 412 -36.55 6.04 -14.09
C LYS A 412 -36.61 7.56 -14.03
N ARG A 413 -36.83 8.20 -15.18
CA ARG A 413 -37.05 9.64 -15.30
C ARG A 413 -38.47 9.95 -15.76
N GLY A 414 -39.25 10.63 -14.90
CA GLY A 414 -40.64 10.92 -15.17
C GLY A 414 -41.52 9.66 -15.17
N LYS A 415 -42.64 9.68 -15.94
CA LYS A 415 -43.62 8.60 -15.89
C LYS A 415 -43.28 7.35 -16.72
N GLN A 416 -42.42 7.48 -17.75
CA GLN A 416 -42.20 6.37 -18.71
C GLN A 416 -40.78 6.25 -19.28
N THR A 417 -39.86 7.17 -19.00
CA THR A 417 -38.51 7.16 -19.59
C THR A 417 -37.54 6.42 -18.66
N LEU A 418 -36.92 5.36 -19.17
CA LEU A 418 -35.81 4.66 -18.53
C LEU A 418 -34.52 5.06 -19.25
N LEU A 419 -33.58 5.65 -18.53
CA LEU A 419 -32.25 6.01 -19.06
C LEU A 419 -31.19 5.10 -18.44
N PRO A 420 -30.31 4.50 -19.26
CA PRO A 420 -29.27 3.64 -18.76
C PRO A 420 -28.25 4.42 -17.93
N GLY A 421 -27.79 3.84 -16.81
CA GLY A 421 -26.93 4.45 -15.83
C GLY A 421 -27.68 5.23 -14.75
N LEU A 422 -26.95 5.67 -13.71
CA LEU A 422 -27.45 6.51 -12.61
C LEU A 422 -26.89 7.92 -12.73
N SER A 423 -27.76 8.91 -12.81
CA SER A 423 -27.37 10.30 -12.94
C SER A 423 -27.01 10.93 -11.58
N THR A 424 -25.78 11.37 -11.43
CA THR A 424 -25.33 12.11 -10.24
C THR A 424 -25.55 13.60 -10.40
N ASN A 425 -26.36 14.16 -9.53
CA ASN A 425 -26.71 15.59 -9.50
C ASN A 425 -26.94 16.06 -8.06
N SER A 426 -27.31 17.33 -7.89
CA SER A 426 -27.54 17.93 -6.56
C SER A 426 -28.65 17.27 -5.72
N LYS A 427 -29.52 16.45 -6.34
CA LYS A 427 -30.59 15.71 -5.64
C LYS A 427 -30.17 14.28 -5.33
N THR A 428 -29.52 13.59 -6.28
CA THR A 428 -29.16 12.17 -6.15
C THR A 428 -27.89 11.98 -5.32
N ARG A 429 -26.87 12.85 -5.45
CA ARG A 429 -25.61 12.73 -4.69
C ARG A 429 -25.81 12.69 -3.16
N PRO A 430 -26.61 13.56 -2.53
CA PRO A 430 -26.87 13.47 -1.10
C PRO A 430 -27.52 12.14 -0.70
N LEU A 431 -28.42 11.59 -1.53
CA LEU A 431 -29.07 10.30 -1.28
C LEU A 431 -28.10 9.13 -1.44
N MET A 432 -27.17 9.20 -2.39
CA MET A 432 -26.09 8.20 -2.54
C MET A 432 -25.21 8.17 -1.29
N ILE A 433 -24.80 9.34 -0.80
CA ILE A 433 -23.97 9.47 0.41
C ILE A 433 -24.75 9.02 1.66
N ASP A 434 -26.04 9.34 1.77
CA ASP A 434 -26.90 8.86 2.86
C ASP A 434 -27.08 7.33 2.82
N ALA A 435 -27.26 6.75 1.65
CA ALA A 435 -27.33 5.31 1.49
C ALA A 435 -26.03 4.62 1.91
N LEU A 436 -24.89 5.16 1.46
CA LEU A 436 -23.56 4.71 1.85
C LEU A 436 -23.38 4.77 3.39
N TYR A 437 -23.65 5.94 3.98
CA TYR A 437 -23.54 6.13 5.44
C TYR A 437 -24.38 5.12 6.20
N SER A 438 -25.67 5.00 5.85
CA SER A 438 -26.59 4.09 6.51
C SER A 438 -26.08 2.63 6.43
N TYR A 439 -25.61 2.21 5.25
CA TYR A 439 -25.18 0.84 5.04
C TYR A 439 -23.87 0.54 5.79
N ILE A 440 -22.83 1.35 5.60
CA ILE A 440 -21.52 1.14 6.22
C ILE A 440 -21.59 1.23 7.75
N THR A 441 -22.43 2.14 8.30
CA THR A 441 -22.62 2.23 9.75
C THR A 441 -23.30 0.99 10.33
N GLN A 442 -24.25 0.40 9.58
CA GLN A 442 -25.00 -0.77 10.05
C GLN A 442 -24.22 -2.09 9.83
N TYR A 443 -23.45 -2.19 8.75
CA TYR A 443 -22.76 -3.41 8.32
C TYR A 443 -21.28 -3.12 7.93
N PRO A 444 -20.47 -2.58 8.83
CA PRO A 444 -19.08 -2.22 8.53
C PRO A 444 -18.22 -3.44 8.11
N GLU A 445 -18.58 -4.63 8.61
CA GLU A 445 -17.92 -5.91 8.32
C GLU A 445 -18.06 -6.38 6.87
N CYS A 446 -18.96 -5.80 6.10
CA CYS A 446 -19.16 -6.15 4.70
C CYS A 446 -18.11 -5.55 3.77
N VAL A 447 -17.37 -4.54 4.19
CA VAL A 447 -16.22 -3.97 3.48
C VAL A 447 -15.02 -4.89 3.67
N LYS A 448 -14.43 -5.38 2.57
CA LYS A 448 -13.27 -6.29 2.60
C LYS A 448 -11.98 -5.61 2.14
N SER A 449 -12.10 -4.57 1.33
CA SER A 449 -10.98 -3.88 0.72
C SER A 449 -10.28 -2.90 1.63
N GLU A 450 -8.96 -3.03 1.76
CA GLU A 450 -8.11 -2.02 2.40
C GLU A 450 -8.19 -0.67 1.68
N ARG A 451 -8.22 -0.65 0.33
CA ARG A 451 -8.31 0.60 -0.45
C ARG A 451 -9.62 1.34 -0.17
N LEU A 452 -10.75 0.63 -0.17
CA LEU A 452 -12.06 1.22 0.17
C LEU A 452 -12.11 1.67 1.64
N ALA A 453 -11.57 0.88 2.57
CA ALA A 453 -11.50 1.24 3.99
C ALA A 453 -10.69 2.52 4.25
N LEU A 454 -9.57 2.69 3.54
CA LEU A 454 -8.76 3.91 3.62
C LEU A 454 -9.49 5.13 3.03
N GLU A 455 -10.22 4.97 1.92
CA GLU A 455 -11.05 6.05 1.37
C GLU A 455 -12.18 6.43 2.34
N ILE A 456 -12.86 5.46 2.96
CA ILE A 456 -13.88 5.69 4.01
C ILE A 456 -13.28 6.47 5.18
N ALA A 457 -12.08 6.12 5.63
CA ALA A 457 -11.39 6.82 6.72
C ALA A 457 -10.97 8.26 6.35
N GLY A 458 -10.76 8.53 5.05
CA GLY A 458 -10.38 9.84 4.50
C GLY A 458 -11.54 10.76 4.17
N LEU A 459 -12.80 10.33 4.32
CA LEU A 459 -13.96 11.17 4.04
C LEU A 459 -14.21 12.19 5.14
N VAL A 460 -14.47 13.43 4.73
CA VAL A 460 -14.75 14.55 5.64
C VAL A 460 -16.01 15.31 5.22
N THR A 461 -16.67 15.90 6.22
CA THR A 461 -17.77 16.83 5.99
C THR A 461 -17.21 18.24 5.94
N LYS A 462 -17.21 18.86 4.76
CA LYS A 462 -16.75 20.25 4.59
C LYS A 462 -17.73 21.25 5.23
N THR A 463 -17.29 22.47 5.48
CA THR A 463 -18.13 23.57 6.03
C THR A 463 -19.36 23.87 5.20
N SER A 464 -19.37 23.53 3.91
CA SER A 464 -20.52 23.62 3.00
C SER A 464 -21.58 22.52 3.26
N GLY A 465 -21.32 21.55 4.13
CA GLY A 465 -22.13 20.34 4.33
C GLY A 465 -21.91 19.27 3.26
N ARG A 466 -21.01 19.48 2.32
CA ARG A 466 -20.66 18.48 1.30
C ARG A 466 -19.70 17.46 1.87
N VAL A 467 -19.98 16.18 1.60
CA VAL A 467 -19.10 15.06 1.92
C VAL A 467 -18.23 14.78 0.71
N GLU A 468 -16.93 14.72 0.92
CA GLU A 468 -15.92 14.43 -0.09
C GLU A 468 -14.62 13.95 0.57
N ALA A 469 -13.71 13.40 -0.22
CA ALA A 469 -12.36 13.07 0.26
C ALA A 469 -11.66 14.34 0.76
N ASP A 470 -10.87 14.23 1.80
CA ASP A 470 -10.02 15.34 2.23
C ASP A 470 -8.97 15.65 1.17
N SER A 471 -8.44 16.88 1.21
CA SER A 471 -7.48 17.36 0.20
C SER A 471 -6.31 16.38 0.01
N GLY A 472 -6.14 15.89 -1.22
CA GLY A 472 -5.10 14.90 -1.58
C GLY A 472 -5.41 13.45 -1.17
N CYS A 473 -6.63 13.17 -0.72
CA CYS A 473 -7.23 11.84 -0.67
C CYS A 473 -8.13 11.63 -1.89
N HIS A 474 -8.50 10.38 -2.15
CA HIS A 474 -9.39 9.99 -3.25
C HIS A 474 -10.63 9.33 -2.67
N ASP A 475 -11.76 9.43 -3.39
CA ASP A 475 -13.06 8.81 -3.05
C ASP A 475 -13.65 7.98 -4.20
N ASP A 476 -12.80 7.50 -5.13
CA ASP A 476 -13.22 6.79 -6.34
C ASP A 476 -13.99 5.49 -6.02
N LEU A 477 -13.46 4.64 -5.13
CA LEU A 477 -14.13 3.40 -4.68
C LEU A 477 -15.35 3.71 -3.82
N VAL A 478 -15.30 4.77 -3.02
CA VAL A 478 -16.43 5.26 -2.24
C VAL A 478 -17.57 5.69 -3.16
N LEU A 479 -17.31 6.43 -4.24
CA LEU A 479 -18.33 6.83 -5.22
C LEU A 479 -18.90 5.61 -5.94
N ALA A 480 -18.03 4.69 -6.42
CA ALA A 480 -18.48 3.43 -7.00
C ALA A 480 -19.33 2.60 -6.03
N THR A 481 -19.02 2.61 -4.73
CA THR A 481 -19.83 1.93 -3.71
C THR A 481 -21.15 2.67 -3.48
N SER A 482 -21.14 4.00 -3.47
CA SER A 482 -22.33 4.81 -3.16
C SER A 482 -23.46 4.62 -4.18
N VAL A 483 -23.13 4.39 -5.47
CA VAL A 483 -24.14 4.09 -6.49
C VAL A 483 -24.80 2.73 -6.26
N VAL A 484 -24.04 1.73 -5.77
CA VAL A 484 -24.58 0.42 -5.38
C VAL A 484 -25.56 0.57 -4.21
N MET A 485 -25.13 1.26 -3.15
CA MET A 485 -25.94 1.43 -1.94
C MET A 485 -27.21 2.25 -2.21
N TYR A 486 -27.10 3.25 -3.12
CA TYR A 486 -28.27 4.01 -3.58
C TYR A 486 -29.32 3.11 -4.23
N VAL A 487 -28.91 2.32 -5.22
CA VAL A 487 -29.85 1.42 -5.94
C VAL A 487 -30.45 0.40 -4.98
N ARG A 488 -29.63 -0.18 -4.10
CA ARG A 488 -30.11 -1.14 -3.10
C ARG A 488 -31.15 -0.55 -2.14
N LYS A 489 -31.00 0.72 -1.73
CA LYS A 489 -31.87 1.38 -0.76
C LYS A 489 -33.12 1.98 -1.40
N TYR A 490 -32.99 2.64 -2.54
CA TYR A 490 -34.05 3.49 -3.10
C TYR A 490 -34.74 2.93 -4.34
N ASP A 491 -34.08 2.07 -5.11
CA ASP A 491 -34.62 1.49 -6.34
C ASP A 491 -34.14 0.05 -6.53
N PRO A 492 -34.40 -0.84 -5.54
CA PRO A 492 -33.96 -2.23 -5.64
C PRO A 492 -34.55 -2.89 -6.88
N PRO A 493 -33.73 -3.59 -7.69
CA PRO A 493 -34.24 -4.32 -8.84
C PRO A 493 -35.30 -5.31 -8.36
N MET A 494 -36.43 -5.36 -9.07
CA MET A 494 -37.31 -6.52 -8.92
C MET A 494 -36.48 -7.73 -9.34
N LEU A 495 -36.14 -8.59 -8.40
CA LEU A 495 -35.53 -9.88 -8.70
C LEU A 495 -36.54 -10.61 -9.59
N ILE A 496 -36.26 -10.62 -10.88
CA ILE A 496 -37.00 -11.46 -11.85
C ILE A 496 -36.90 -12.87 -11.28
N GLY A 497 -38.04 -13.55 -11.18
CA GLY A 497 -38.10 -14.81 -10.45
C GLY A 497 -37.02 -15.78 -10.92
N THR A 498 -36.57 -16.61 -10.02
CA THR A 498 -35.43 -17.54 -10.18
C THR A 498 -35.40 -18.31 -11.50
N GLN A 499 -36.56 -18.48 -12.19
CA GLN A 499 -36.66 -19.16 -13.50
C GLN A 499 -36.10 -18.31 -14.65
N GLU A 500 -36.40 -17.00 -14.73
CA GLU A 500 -35.86 -16.15 -15.82
C GLU A 500 -34.38 -15.88 -15.62
N TYR A 501 -33.92 -15.74 -14.35
CA TYR A 501 -32.49 -15.62 -14.04
C TYR A 501 -31.72 -16.91 -14.39
N THR A 502 -32.29 -18.07 -14.10
CA THR A 502 -31.73 -19.38 -14.48
C THR A 502 -31.63 -19.52 -16.01
N GLN A 503 -32.60 -18.98 -16.75
CA GLN A 503 -32.57 -18.96 -18.19
C GLN A 503 -31.50 -18.01 -18.75
N ILE A 504 -31.38 -16.81 -18.23
CA ILE A 504 -30.32 -15.84 -18.58
C ILE A 504 -28.93 -16.38 -18.21
N SER A 505 -28.79 -16.99 -17.04
CA SER A 505 -27.54 -17.63 -16.60
C SER A 505 -27.19 -18.85 -17.48
N SER A 506 -28.17 -19.63 -17.93
CA SER A 506 -27.94 -20.74 -18.85
C SER A 506 -27.59 -20.25 -20.26
N GLU A 507 -28.22 -19.20 -20.75
CA GLU A 507 -27.91 -18.58 -22.04
C GLU A 507 -26.52 -17.96 -22.04
N MET A 508 -26.10 -17.31 -20.93
CA MET A 508 -24.72 -16.84 -20.76
C MET A 508 -23.71 -17.99 -20.62
N SER A 509 -24.07 -19.06 -19.92
CA SER A 509 -23.26 -20.28 -19.83
C SER A 509 -23.14 -20.95 -21.21
N ASP A 510 -24.16 -20.91 -22.01
CA ASP A 510 -24.17 -21.45 -23.39
C ASP A 510 -23.36 -20.53 -24.34
N ILE A 511 -23.44 -19.21 -24.20
CA ILE A 511 -22.63 -18.26 -24.98
C ILE A 511 -21.15 -18.39 -24.61
N ILE A 512 -20.84 -18.59 -23.33
CA ILE A 512 -19.49 -18.85 -22.84
C ILE A 512 -19.04 -20.27 -23.14
N GLY A 513 -19.95 -21.25 -23.09
CA GLY A 513 -19.69 -22.68 -23.25
C GLY A 513 -19.69 -23.21 -24.70
N THR A 514 -20.36 -22.55 -25.65
CA THR A 514 -20.32 -22.95 -27.08
C THR A 514 -18.98 -22.63 -27.76
N ASN A 515 -18.15 -21.80 -27.14
CA ASN A 515 -16.78 -21.54 -27.58
C ASN A 515 -15.69 -22.30 -26.80
N ALA A 516 -16.06 -23.04 -25.76
CA ALA A 516 -15.11 -23.87 -25.00
C ALA A 516 -15.79 -25.24 -24.74
N GLY A 517 -15.35 -26.28 -25.40
CA GLY A 517 -15.77 -27.65 -25.11
C GLY A 517 -15.39 -28.09 -23.69
N ILE A 518 -16.13 -27.64 -22.70
CA ILE A 518 -15.89 -27.93 -21.28
C ILE A 518 -17.02 -28.80 -20.73
N GLY A 519 -16.78 -30.12 -20.77
CA GLY A 519 -17.41 -31.07 -19.85
C GLY A 519 -16.64 -31.08 -18.56
N ASN A 520 -17.30 -30.81 -17.43
CA ASN A 520 -16.91 -30.83 -16.03
C ASN A 520 -16.50 -29.46 -15.43
N MET A 521 -17.46 -28.89 -14.71
CA MET A 521 -17.33 -27.61 -13.95
C MET A 521 -16.48 -27.67 -12.68
N ASP A 522 -15.82 -28.78 -12.37
CA ASP A 522 -14.99 -28.93 -11.15
C ASP A 522 -13.55 -28.39 -11.29
N LYS A 523 -13.19 -27.83 -12.45
CA LYS A 523 -11.87 -27.22 -12.69
C LYS A 523 -11.97 -26.03 -13.64
N VAL A 524 -12.59 -24.96 -13.22
CA VAL A 524 -12.32 -23.65 -13.85
C VAL A 524 -10.98 -23.18 -13.31
N SER A 525 -9.89 -23.66 -13.91
CA SER A 525 -8.55 -23.17 -13.63
C SER A 525 -8.39 -21.76 -14.21
N ASN A 526 -7.57 -20.94 -13.58
CA ASN A 526 -7.17 -19.63 -14.10
C ASN A 526 -6.71 -19.68 -15.58
N GLU A 527 -6.18 -20.82 -16.05
CA GLU A 527 -5.81 -21.07 -17.45
C GLU A 527 -7.00 -21.06 -18.42
N GLY A 528 -8.18 -21.56 -18.02
CA GLY A 528 -9.39 -21.56 -18.86
C GLY A 528 -9.92 -20.15 -19.07
N ILE A 529 -9.97 -19.34 -18.00
CA ILE A 529 -10.39 -17.94 -18.05
C ILE A 529 -9.38 -17.12 -18.86
N MET A 530 -8.09 -17.34 -18.68
CA MET A 530 -7.02 -16.65 -19.40
C MET A 530 -6.97 -17.07 -20.88
N ARG A 531 -7.33 -18.31 -21.21
CA ARG A 531 -7.44 -18.76 -22.62
C ARG A 531 -8.61 -18.06 -23.31
N HIS A 532 -9.77 -17.96 -22.67
CA HIS A 532 -10.94 -17.26 -23.21
C HIS A 532 -10.70 -15.76 -23.40
N VAL A 533 -10.00 -15.11 -22.46
CA VAL A 533 -9.53 -13.72 -22.58
C VAL A 533 -8.55 -13.59 -23.75
N LYS A 534 -7.61 -14.54 -23.93
CA LYS A 534 -6.68 -14.57 -25.07
C LYS A 534 -7.40 -14.71 -26.42
N GLU A 535 -8.37 -15.61 -26.53
CA GLU A 535 -9.05 -15.93 -27.78
C GLU A 535 -10.03 -14.82 -28.24
N ASN A 536 -10.69 -14.14 -27.30
CA ASN A 536 -11.69 -13.12 -27.64
C ASN A 536 -11.16 -11.67 -27.61
N ILE A 537 -10.00 -11.42 -27.03
CA ILE A 537 -9.34 -10.10 -27.00
C ILE A 537 -8.13 -10.07 -27.95
N GLY A 538 -7.58 -11.22 -28.35
CA GLY A 538 -6.37 -11.36 -29.15
C GLY A 538 -6.47 -10.89 -30.62
N GLU A 539 -7.67 -10.65 -31.15
CA GLU A 539 -7.82 -10.08 -32.52
C GLU A 539 -7.68 -8.55 -32.58
N MET A 540 -7.54 -7.87 -31.44
CA MET A 540 -7.25 -6.43 -31.40
C MET A 540 -5.79 -6.21 -30.98
N GLY A 541 -4.91 -6.09 -31.98
CA GLY A 541 -3.47 -5.98 -31.87
C GLY A 541 -2.96 -5.10 -30.73
N GLY A 542 -2.19 -5.68 -29.83
CA GLY A 542 -1.50 -5.04 -28.72
C GLY A 542 -1.34 -5.91 -27.45
N PHE A 543 -1.95 -7.09 -27.40
CA PHE A 543 -1.96 -7.93 -26.19
C PHE A 543 -0.82 -8.97 -26.12
N VAL A 544 -0.07 -9.14 -27.20
CA VAL A 544 0.93 -10.23 -27.31
C VAL A 544 2.19 -9.99 -26.45
N ASP A 545 2.52 -8.73 -26.15
CA ASP A 545 3.76 -8.41 -25.44
C ASP A 545 3.70 -8.56 -23.90
N ILE A 546 2.49 -8.58 -23.32
CA ILE A 546 2.35 -8.70 -21.85
C ILE A 546 2.34 -10.16 -21.39
N LEU A 547 1.95 -11.09 -22.26
CA LEU A 547 1.85 -12.52 -21.94
C LEU A 547 3.17 -13.29 -22.13
N SER A 548 4.10 -12.77 -22.92
CA SER A 548 5.45 -13.36 -23.06
C SER A 548 6.32 -13.21 -21.79
N LEU A 549 5.91 -12.41 -20.83
CA LEU A 549 6.61 -12.22 -19.55
C LEU A 549 6.25 -13.28 -18.49
N TYR A 550 5.26 -14.16 -18.75
CA TYR A 550 4.80 -15.20 -17.81
C TYR A 550 5.22 -16.62 -18.16
N ASP A 551 5.84 -16.87 -19.34
CA ASP A 551 6.31 -18.21 -19.76
C ASP A 551 7.73 -18.56 -19.26
N HIS A 552 8.33 -17.75 -18.40
CA HIS A 552 9.59 -18.08 -17.74
C HIS A 552 9.46 -17.99 -16.20
N LYS A 553 8.72 -18.98 -15.63
CA LYS A 553 9.07 -19.56 -14.32
C LYS A 553 8.31 -20.86 -14.12
#